data_407381f77435c0450d430b55f976b629
#
_entry.id   407381f77435c0450d430b55f976b629
#
_cell.length_a   1.000
_cell.length_b   1.000
_cell.length_c   1.000
_cell.angle_alpha   90.00
_cell.angle_beta   90.00
_cell.angle_gamma   90.00
#
_symmetry.space_group_name_H-M   'P 1'
#
loop_
_entity.id
_entity.type
_entity.pdbx_description
1 polymer ?
#
loop_
_entity_poly.entity_id
_entity_poly.type
_entity_poly.pdbx_seq_one_letter_code
_entity_poly.pdbx_strand_id
1 'polypeptide(L)'
;MNQKIIYSSALLVGLGSPQAFAHTEKAHTPQKPNIIFIMCDDMGYGDLGCYGQPYISTPNIDNMAREGMRFTQAYAGSPVSAPSRASLMTGQHTGHCEVRGNKEYWTQASTVMYGDNKEFSVVGQHPYDPEHVILPEIMKDNGYTTGMFGKWAGGYEGSASTPDKRGIDEYYGYICQFQAHLYYPNFLNRYSPSLGDTGVVRVVMEENIKYPMYGPDYHKRTQYSADLIHQKAMEWIEKQDGEQPFFGIFTYTLPHAELVQPEDSILNHYKTQFADDKAFGGQKGSRYNAITHVHAQFAGMITRLDYYVGEVLKKLEEKGFDENTIVIFTSDNGPHEEGGADPTFFGRDGKLRGLKRQCYE
;
A
#
# COMPACT_ATOMS: atom_id res chain seq x y z
N MET A 1 -54.63 2.07 -91.91
CA MET A 1 -53.89 3.19 -91.20
C MET A 1 -54.14 3.01 -89.71
N ASN A 2 -53.08 2.66 -88.98
CA ASN A 2 -53.16 2.14 -87.67
C ASN A 2 -53.10 3.25 -86.61
N GLN A 3 -54.12 3.36 -85.76
CA GLN A 3 -54.12 4.14 -84.54
C GLN A 3 -53.58 3.27 -83.39
N LYS A 4 -52.50 3.70 -82.78
CA LYS A 4 -51.97 3.11 -81.52
C LYS A 4 -52.61 3.84 -80.35
N ILE A 5 -53.29 3.06 -79.52
CA ILE A 5 -53.83 3.50 -78.26
C ILE A 5 -52.70 3.41 -77.21
N ILE A 6 -52.39 4.49 -76.49
CA ILE A 6 -51.42 4.53 -75.40
C ILE A 6 -52.21 4.48 -74.10
N TYR A 7 -51.96 3.42 -73.29
CA TYR A 7 -52.44 3.32 -71.94
C TYR A 7 -51.44 4.02 -70.99
N SER A 8 -51.88 5.07 -70.34
CA SER A 8 -51.14 5.70 -69.24
C SER A 8 -51.43 4.97 -67.93
N SER A 9 -50.44 4.25 -67.37
CA SER A 9 -50.48 3.71 -66.06
C SER A 9 -49.97 4.72 -65.03
N ALA A 10 -50.85 5.25 -64.18
CA ALA A 10 -50.47 6.11 -63.10
C ALA A 10 -49.83 5.26 -61.96
N LEU A 11 -48.57 5.47 -61.70
CA LEU A 11 -47.84 4.87 -60.57
C LEU A 11 -48.03 5.75 -59.34
N LEU A 12 -48.79 5.29 -58.33
CA LEU A 12 -48.88 5.92 -57.03
C LEU A 12 -47.57 5.58 -56.25
N VAL A 13 -46.71 6.57 -56.09
CA VAL A 13 -45.55 6.52 -55.22
C VAL A 13 -46.01 6.91 -53.81
N GLY A 14 -46.15 5.94 -52.95
CA GLY A 14 -46.39 6.15 -51.52
C GLY A 14 -45.16 6.81 -50.89
N LEU A 15 -45.29 8.05 -50.42
CA LEU A 15 -44.32 8.72 -49.59
C LEU A 15 -44.32 8.09 -48.19
N GLY A 16 -43.49 7.08 -47.96
CA GLY A 16 -43.16 6.60 -46.63
C GLY A 16 -42.25 7.62 -45.95
N SER A 17 -42.72 8.25 -44.88
CA SER A 17 -41.89 9.11 -44.01
C SER A 17 -40.74 8.30 -43.44
N PRO A 18 -39.49 8.70 -43.52
CA PRO A 18 -38.42 8.07 -42.81
C PRO A 18 -38.59 8.33 -41.30
N GLN A 19 -38.99 7.28 -40.54
CA GLN A 19 -38.85 7.31 -39.11
C GLN A 19 -37.34 7.36 -38.83
N ALA A 20 -36.82 8.56 -38.47
CA ALA A 20 -35.55 8.71 -37.90
C ALA A 20 -35.55 8.02 -36.54
N PHE A 21 -34.94 6.84 -36.46
CA PHE A 21 -34.53 6.28 -35.19
C PHE A 21 -33.44 7.16 -34.65
N ALA A 22 -33.81 8.11 -33.81
CA ALA A 22 -32.85 8.83 -33.00
C ALA A 22 -32.24 7.79 -32.01
N HIS A 23 -31.14 7.19 -32.39
CA HIS A 23 -30.21 6.63 -31.43
C HIS A 23 -29.74 7.80 -30.57
N THR A 24 -30.41 8.02 -29.44
CA THR A 24 -29.82 8.78 -28.35
C THR A 24 -28.67 7.93 -27.81
N GLU A 25 -27.48 8.08 -28.42
CA GLU A 25 -26.25 7.77 -27.68
C GLU A 25 -26.33 8.63 -26.42
N LYS A 26 -26.61 7.98 -25.27
CA LYS A 26 -26.33 8.59 -23.98
C LYS A 26 -24.87 8.98 -24.07
N ALA A 27 -24.61 10.29 -24.05
CA ALA A 27 -23.24 10.79 -23.90
C ALA A 27 -22.65 10.08 -22.70
N HIS A 28 -21.73 9.16 -22.95
CA HIS A 28 -20.98 8.45 -21.90
C HIS A 28 -20.15 9.54 -21.24
N THR A 29 -20.63 10.08 -20.13
CA THR A 29 -19.75 10.86 -19.25
C THR A 29 -18.65 9.91 -18.86
N PRO A 30 -17.35 10.23 -19.14
CA PRO A 30 -16.27 9.31 -18.78
C PRO A 30 -16.37 8.99 -17.30
N GLN A 31 -16.55 7.73 -16.98
CA GLN A 31 -16.58 7.29 -15.59
C GLN A 31 -15.20 7.56 -14.98
N LYS A 32 -15.15 8.22 -13.82
CA LYS A 32 -13.89 8.42 -13.09
C LYS A 32 -13.22 7.06 -12.84
N PRO A 33 -11.92 6.90 -13.10
CA PRO A 33 -11.24 5.63 -12.83
C PRO A 33 -11.16 5.35 -11.34
N ASN A 34 -11.20 4.09 -10.95
CA ASN A 34 -10.75 3.68 -9.64
C ASN A 34 -9.23 3.86 -9.54
N ILE A 35 -8.72 4.03 -8.33
CA ILE A 35 -7.29 4.21 -8.10
C ILE A 35 -6.86 3.33 -6.93
N ILE A 36 -5.87 2.48 -7.15
CA ILE A 36 -5.16 1.73 -6.10
C ILE A 36 -3.72 2.22 -6.06
N PHE A 37 -3.34 2.82 -4.94
CA PHE A 37 -1.99 3.30 -4.69
C PHE A 37 -1.29 2.37 -3.70
N ILE A 38 -0.33 1.59 -4.17
CA ILE A 38 0.45 0.63 -3.37
C ILE A 38 1.81 1.25 -3.08
N MET A 39 2.10 1.45 -1.80
CA MET A 39 3.38 1.95 -1.32
C MET A 39 4.02 0.93 -0.39
N CYS A 40 5.22 0.49 -0.69
CA CYS A 40 6.05 -0.28 0.23
C CYS A 40 6.96 0.63 1.07
N ASP A 41 7.65 0.05 2.04
CA ASP A 41 8.48 0.75 3.03
C ASP A 41 9.95 0.32 2.86
N ASP A 42 10.86 1.26 2.59
CA ASP A 42 12.30 1.03 2.47
C ASP A 42 12.74 0.11 1.31
N MET A 43 11.96 -0.03 0.25
CA MET A 43 12.35 -0.81 -0.92
C MET A 43 13.29 -0.01 -1.82
N GLY A 44 14.38 -0.64 -2.23
CA GLY A 44 15.33 -0.07 -3.17
C GLY A 44 14.91 -0.22 -4.63
N TYR A 45 15.47 0.63 -5.50
CA TYR A 45 15.26 0.55 -6.95
C TYR A 45 15.67 -0.83 -7.50
N GLY A 46 16.80 -1.38 -7.01
CA GLY A 46 17.34 -2.66 -7.44
C GLY A 46 16.69 -3.90 -6.80
N ASP A 47 15.63 -3.75 -6.01
CA ASP A 47 14.98 -4.89 -5.33
C ASP A 47 13.98 -5.64 -6.23
N LEU A 48 13.62 -5.10 -7.42
CA LEU A 48 12.63 -5.66 -8.33
C LEU A 48 13.24 -6.21 -9.62
N GLY A 49 12.70 -7.31 -10.11
CA GLY A 49 13.14 -7.96 -11.36
C GLY A 49 13.07 -7.04 -12.57
N CYS A 50 12.03 -6.22 -12.71
CA CYS A 50 11.87 -5.25 -13.80
C CYS A 50 12.95 -4.15 -13.80
N TYR A 51 13.68 -3.98 -12.70
CA TYR A 51 14.83 -3.09 -12.59
C TYR A 51 16.17 -3.83 -12.51
N GLY A 52 16.16 -5.16 -12.68
CA GLY A 52 17.37 -5.97 -12.85
C GLY A 52 17.77 -6.82 -11.64
N GLN A 53 16.89 -7.03 -10.65
CA GLN A 53 17.15 -7.94 -9.52
C GLN A 53 17.23 -9.40 -10.00
N PRO A 54 18.37 -10.09 -9.82
CA PRO A 54 18.51 -11.46 -10.30
C PRO A 54 18.16 -12.55 -9.29
N TYR A 55 18.05 -12.21 -7.99
CA TYR A 55 17.94 -13.19 -6.90
C TYR A 55 16.55 -13.24 -6.28
N ILE A 56 15.75 -12.17 -6.42
CA ILE A 56 14.44 -12.04 -5.79
C ILE A 56 13.36 -12.11 -6.88
N SER A 57 12.37 -12.96 -6.68
CA SER A 57 11.29 -13.16 -7.64
C SER A 57 10.15 -12.16 -7.41
N THR A 58 9.84 -11.36 -8.45
CA THR A 58 8.75 -10.36 -8.41
C THR A 58 7.89 -10.40 -9.68
N PRO A 59 7.35 -11.59 -10.07
CA PRO A 59 6.71 -11.77 -11.37
C PRO A 59 5.46 -10.90 -11.57
N ASN A 60 4.69 -10.61 -10.52
CA ASN A 60 3.46 -9.81 -10.62
C ASN A 60 3.78 -8.33 -10.85
N ILE A 61 4.72 -7.77 -10.09
CA ILE A 61 5.19 -6.38 -10.27
C ILE A 61 5.93 -6.23 -11.61
N ASP A 62 6.72 -7.22 -12.00
CA ASP A 62 7.41 -7.24 -13.30
C ASP A 62 6.41 -7.28 -14.47
N ASN A 63 5.31 -8.03 -14.33
CA ASN A 63 4.21 -8.05 -15.27
C ASN A 63 3.51 -6.69 -15.36
N MET A 64 3.19 -6.09 -14.21
CA MET A 64 2.62 -4.74 -14.13
C MET A 64 3.53 -3.71 -14.85
N ALA A 65 4.86 -3.80 -14.66
CA ALA A 65 5.82 -2.94 -15.34
C ALA A 65 5.89 -3.18 -16.86
N ARG A 66 5.65 -4.40 -17.32
CA ARG A 66 5.64 -4.77 -18.75
C ARG A 66 4.37 -4.30 -19.45
N GLU A 67 3.23 -4.39 -18.78
CA GLU A 67 1.91 -4.04 -19.33
C GLU A 67 1.55 -2.57 -19.16
N GLY A 68 2.20 -1.90 -18.19
CA GLY A 68 1.96 -0.51 -17.86
C GLY A 68 3.14 0.41 -18.15
N MET A 69 3.30 1.42 -17.32
CA MET A 69 4.37 2.41 -17.43
C MET A 69 5.41 2.21 -16.32
N ARG A 70 6.64 1.93 -16.72
CA ARG A 70 7.78 1.81 -15.82
C ARG A 70 8.60 3.10 -15.79
N PHE A 71 8.66 3.73 -14.65
CA PHE A 71 9.44 4.95 -14.44
C PHE A 71 10.90 4.61 -14.18
N THR A 72 11.81 5.19 -14.93
CA THR A 72 13.26 5.02 -14.76
C THR A 72 13.90 6.14 -13.94
N GLN A 73 13.16 7.23 -13.72
CA GLN A 73 13.55 8.38 -12.91
C GLN A 73 12.30 8.87 -12.16
N ALA A 74 12.08 8.31 -10.96
CA ALA A 74 11.03 8.73 -10.04
C ALA A 74 11.61 8.72 -8.63
N TYR A 75 11.42 9.81 -7.90
CA TYR A 75 12.08 10.04 -6.62
C TYR A 75 11.05 10.28 -5.53
N ALA A 76 11.31 9.72 -4.34
CA ALA A 76 10.52 9.99 -3.16
C ALA A 76 10.73 11.43 -2.67
N GLY A 77 9.73 12.02 -2.02
CA GLY A 77 9.79 13.39 -1.52
C GLY A 77 10.79 13.60 -0.38
N SER A 78 11.31 12.52 0.22
CA SER A 78 12.32 12.56 1.30
C SER A 78 12.99 11.20 1.43
N PRO A 79 14.24 11.14 1.94
CA PRO A 79 14.97 9.87 2.13
C PRO A 79 14.54 9.10 3.39
N VAL A 80 13.43 9.49 4.06
CA VAL A 80 12.86 8.79 5.23
C VAL A 80 11.34 8.84 5.23
N SER A 81 10.71 7.87 5.88
CA SER A 81 9.28 7.55 5.75
C SER A 81 8.33 8.70 6.09
N ALA A 82 8.35 9.28 7.31
CA ALA A 82 7.32 10.25 7.70
C ALA A 82 7.27 11.49 6.79
N PRO A 83 8.38 12.18 6.48
CA PRO A 83 8.33 13.34 5.60
C PRO A 83 8.05 12.97 4.13
N SER A 84 8.46 11.77 3.66
CA SER A 84 8.11 11.31 2.32
C SER A 84 6.61 11.07 2.19
N ARG A 85 5.99 10.39 3.16
CA ARG A 85 4.56 10.17 3.22
C ARG A 85 3.79 11.48 3.36
N ALA A 86 4.30 12.44 4.15
CA ALA A 86 3.72 13.76 4.27
C ALA A 86 3.77 14.52 2.93
N SER A 87 4.89 14.48 2.20
CA SER A 87 4.99 15.06 0.85
C SER A 87 3.95 14.47 -0.11
N LEU A 88 3.74 13.15 -0.09
CA LEU A 88 2.72 12.50 -0.89
C LEU A 88 1.31 12.96 -0.51
N MET A 89 1.01 12.94 0.80
CA MET A 89 -0.34 13.24 1.29
C MET A 89 -0.71 14.70 1.09
N THR A 90 0.24 15.63 1.27
CA THR A 90 -0.01 17.07 1.17
C THR A 90 0.25 17.65 -0.22
N GLY A 91 0.94 16.92 -1.10
CA GLY A 91 1.43 17.44 -2.38
C GLY A 91 2.51 18.51 -2.22
N GLN A 92 3.10 18.65 -1.02
CA GLN A 92 4.08 19.69 -0.72
C GLN A 92 5.50 19.12 -0.67
N HIS A 93 6.45 19.86 -1.19
CA HIS A 93 7.87 19.57 -1.02
C HIS A 93 8.25 19.69 0.47
N THR A 94 9.19 18.85 0.95
CA THR A 94 9.62 18.83 2.36
C THR A 94 10.14 20.16 2.89
N GLY A 95 10.54 21.11 2.03
CA GLY A 95 10.86 22.47 2.39
C GLY A 95 9.67 23.33 2.85
N HIS A 96 8.45 22.93 2.47
CA HIS A 96 7.19 23.62 2.78
C HIS A 96 6.26 22.81 3.68
N CYS A 97 6.44 21.49 3.73
CA CYS A 97 5.67 20.59 4.60
C CYS A 97 6.10 20.75 6.06
N GLU A 98 5.17 20.66 7.00
CA GLU A 98 5.44 20.70 8.45
C GLU A 98 6.17 19.44 8.95
N VAL A 99 5.95 18.29 8.30
CA VAL A 99 6.61 17.03 8.65
C VAL A 99 7.93 16.92 7.87
N ARG A 100 9.03 17.31 8.51
CA ARG A 100 10.37 17.37 7.89
C ARG A 100 11.32 16.25 8.35
N GLY A 101 10.83 15.33 9.19
CA GLY A 101 11.61 14.23 9.74
C GLY A 101 10.72 13.25 10.52
N ASN A 102 11.32 12.16 10.97
CA ASN A 102 10.65 11.16 11.81
C ASN A 102 10.51 11.66 13.27
N LYS A 103 9.77 12.76 13.47
CA LYS A 103 9.48 13.26 14.81
C LYS A 103 8.43 12.40 15.47
N GLU A 104 8.79 11.81 16.59
CA GLU A 104 7.94 10.92 17.36
C GLU A 104 7.32 11.65 18.56
N TYR A 105 6.10 11.26 18.91
CA TYR A 105 5.41 11.68 20.11
C TYR A 105 5.41 10.57 21.15
N TRP A 106 5.70 10.92 22.40
CA TRP A 106 5.87 10.00 23.51
C TRP A 106 4.82 10.26 24.57
N THR A 107 4.27 9.20 25.19
CA THR A 107 3.42 9.34 26.39
C THR A 107 3.91 8.40 27.48
N GLN A 108 3.67 8.78 28.74
CA GLN A 108 3.95 7.92 29.90
C GLN A 108 2.95 6.76 30.05
N ALA A 109 1.88 6.74 29.26
CA ALA A 109 0.71 5.88 29.49
C ALA A 109 0.70 4.57 28.67
N SER A 110 1.71 4.28 27.86
CA SER A 110 1.59 3.20 26.89
C SER A 110 2.29 1.88 27.25
N THR A 111 2.17 1.44 28.50
CA THR A 111 2.56 0.08 28.92
C THR A 111 1.88 -1.03 28.08
N VAL A 112 0.73 -0.73 27.47
CA VAL A 112 -0.02 -1.65 26.61
C VAL A 112 0.66 -1.83 25.23
N MET A 113 1.42 -0.84 24.74
CA MET A 113 2.08 -0.92 23.44
C MET A 113 3.34 -1.82 23.44
N TYR A 114 4.14 -1.72 24.49
CA TYR A 114 5.51 -2.26 24.50
C TYR A 114 5.82 -3.11 25.73
N GLY A 115 4.81 -3.60 26.46
CA GLY A 115 5.00 -4.32 27.72
C GLY A 115 5.63 -3.43 28.79
N ASP A 116 6.38 -4.04 29.72
CA ASP A 116 7.04 -3.34 30.82
C ASP A 116 8.24 -2.47 30.42
N ASN A 117 8.53 -2.36 29.14
CA ASN A 117 9.68 -1.63 28.63
C ASN A 117 9.35 -0.14 28.50
N LYS A 118 9.59 0.62 29.58
CA LYS A 118 9.29 2.05 29.71
C LYS A 118 10.03 2.96 28.69
N GLU A 119 11.01 2.42 27.96
CA GLU A 119 11.80 3.18 26.99
C GLU A 119 11.07 3.44 25.67
N PHE A 120 9.92 2.82 25.42
CA PHE A 120 9.23 2.84 24.12
C PHE A 120 7.77 3.27 24.22
N SER A 121 7.53 4.45 24.79
CA SER A 121 6.20 5.04 24.84
C SER A 121 5.85 5.92 23.62
N VAL A 122 6.38 5.60 22.42
CA VAL A 122 6.01 6.29 21.19
C VAL A 122 4.58 5.95 20.82
N VAL A 123 3.74 6.99 20.69
CA VAL A 123 2.32 6.82 20.33
C VAL A 123 2.02 7.13 18.87
N GLY A 124 2.94 7.75 18.18
CA GLY A 124 2.84 8.08 16.75
C GLY A 124 3.83 9.16 16.33
N GLN A 125 3.54 9.78 15.21
CA GLN A 125 4.39 10.78 14.58
C GLN A 125 3.74 12.17 14.65
N HIS A 126 4.46 13.18 14.16
CA HIS A 126 3.92 14.52 14.02
C HIS A 126 2.65 14.49 13.17
N PRO A 127 1.51 14.98 13.68
CA PRO A 127 0.26 14.98 12.93
C PRO A 127 0.33 15.97 11.76
N TYR A 128 -0.37 15.66 10.67
CA TYR A 128 -0.61 16.64 9.62
C TYR A 128 -1.44 17.79 10.18
N ASP A 129 -1.13 19.01 9.75
CA ASP A 129 -1.90 20.20 10.13
C ASP A 129 -3.36 20.04 9.67
N PRO A 130 -4.35 20.21 10.56
CA PRO A 130 -5.75 20.12 10.18
C PRO A 130 -6.20 21.16 9.14
N GLU A 131 -5.48 22.27 9.01
CA GLU A 131 -5.77 23.32 8.01
C GLU A 131 -5.25 22.95 6.62
N HIS A 132 -4.32 22.00 6.50
CA HIS A 132 -3.82 21.52 5.22
C HIS A 132 -4.66 20.35 4.72
N VAL A 133 -5.30 20.53 3.57
CA VAL A 133 -6.03 19.45 2.88
C VAL A 133 -5.05 18.41 2.39
N ILE A 134 -5.35 17.14 2.61
CA ILE A 134 -4.51 16.01 2.19
C ILE A 134 -5.21 15.16 1.11
N LEU A 135 -4.44 14.36 0.39
CA LEU A 135 -4.90 13.60 -0.76
C LEU A 135 -6.19 12.79 -0.53
N PRO A 136 -6.37 12.04 0.58
CA PRO A 136 -7.63 11.31 0.80
C PRO A 136 -8.85 12.22 0.93
N GLU A 137 -8.70 13.40 1.53
CA GLU A 137 -9.80 14.39 1.65
C GLU A 137 -10.20 14.90 0.26
N ILE A 138 -9.23 15.21 -0.59
CA ILE A 138 -9.47 15.64 -1.99
C ILE A 138 -10.23 14.54 -2.75
N MET A 139 -9.82 13.28 -2.60
CA MET A 139 -10.46 12.17 -3.28
C MET A 139 -11.90 11.98 -2.80
N LYS A 140 -12.13 12.03 -1.48
CA LYS A 140 -13.46 11.94 -0.89
C LYS A 140 -14.38 13.06 -1.35
N ASP A 141 -13.90 14.31 -1.36
CA ASP A 141 -14.65 15.49 -1.85
C ASP A 141 -14.98 15.38 -3.34
N ASN A 142 -14.21 14.60 -4.09
CA ASN A 142 -14.48 14.28 -5.48
C ASN A 142 -15.35 13.02 -5.68
N GLY A 143 -15.97 12.49 -4.62
CA GLY A 143 -16.93 11.40 -4.67
C GLY A 143 -16.34 10.00 -4.72
N TYR A 144 -15.07 9.83 -4.32
CA TYR A 144 -14.46 8.52 -4.17
C TYR A 144 -14.79 7.90 -2.81
N THR A 145 -15.07 6.61 -2.80
CA THR A 145 -14.99 5.79 -1.57
C THR A 145 -13.52 5.59 -1.24
N THR A 146 -13.09 5.87 0.00
CA THR A 146 -11.68 5.86 0.38
C THR A 146 -11.37 4.76 1.38
N GLY A 147 -10.31 3.99 1.12
CA GLY A 147 -9.80 2.97 2.03
C GLY A 147 -8.29 3.07 2.20
N MET A 148 -7.79 2.86 3.42
CA MET A 148 -6.36 2.81 3.66
C MET A 148 -5.97 1.62 4.53
N PHE A 149 -4.98 0.84 4.06
CA PHE A 149 -4.55 -0.40 4.69
C PHE A 149 -3.03 -0.42 4.84
N GLY A 150 -2.54 -0.37 6.09
CA GLY A 150 -1.13 -0.35 6.41
C GLY A 150 -0.68 0.79 7.31
N LYS A 151 0.49 1.35 7.02
CA LYS A 151 1.16 2.35 7.86
C LYS A 151 0.65 3.77 7.54
N TRP A 152 0.09 4.46 8.56
CA TRP A 152 -0.36 5.84 8.44
C TRP A 152 0.79 6.86 8.55
N ALA A 153 1.49 6.87 9.67
CA ALA A 153 2.62 7.76 9.98
C ALA A 153 2.34 9.28 9.91
N GLY A 154 1.09 9.69 10.00
CA GLY A 154 0.66 11.10 9.91
C GLY A 154 -0.07 11.61 11.15
N GLY A 155 0.24 11.07 12.33
CA GLY A 155 -0.37 11.44 13.59
C GLY A 155 -0.20 10.38 14.67
N TYR A 156 -1.00 10.48 15.72
CA TYR A 156 -1.07 9.53 16.83
C TYR A 156 -2.52 9.37 17.29
N GLU A 157 -2.84 8.29 18.00
CA GLU A 157 -4.18 8.06 18.52
C GLU A 157 -4.67 9.23 19.37
N GLY A 158 -5.85 9.76 19.05
CA GLY A 158 -6.42 10.95 19.70
C GLY A 158 -5.99 12.29 19.10
N SER A 159 -5.03 12.32 18.17
CA SER A 159 -4.69 13.56 17.45
C SER A 159 -5.81 13.99 16.49
N ALA A 160 -5.70 15.21 15.96
CA ALA A 160 -6.61 15.70 14.92
C ALA A 160 -6.33 15.06 13.56
N SER A 161 -5.25 14.30 13.41
CA SER A 161 -4.79 13.71 12.16
C SER A 161 -4.73 12.18 12.24
N THR A 162 -5.84 11.55 12.62
CA THR A 162 -6.07 10.10 12.46
C THR A 162 -6.86 9.84 11.17
N PRO A 163 -6.76 8.66 10.55
CA PRO A 163 -7.41 8.35 9.27
C PRO A 163 -8.91 8.71 9.22
N ASP A 164 -9.66 8.39 10.30
CA ASP A 164 -11.09 8.68 10.45
C ASP A 164 -11.44 10.18 10.33
N LYS A 165 -10.48 11.06 10.63
CA LYS A 165 -10.64 12.52 10.57
C LYS A 165 -10.08 13.16 9.31
N ARG A 166 -9.40 12.37 8.47
CA ARG A 166 -8.62 12.85 7.34
C ARG A 166 -9.05 12.19 6.01
N GLY A 167 -10.37 12.06 5.84
CA GLY A 167 -10.95 11.64 4.57
C GLY A 167 -10.87 10.15 4.25
N ILE A 168 -10.56 9.28 5.22
CA ILE A 168 -10.56 7.81 5.05
C ILE A 168 -11.87 7.23 5.59
N ASP A 169 -12.58 6.47 4.76
CA ASP A 169 -13.85 5.81 5.11
C ASP A 169 -13.62 4.47 5.81
N GLU A 170 -12.58 3.73 5.45
CA GLU A 170 -12.22 2.46 6.10
C GLU A 170 -10.70 2.35 6.26
N TYR A 171 -10.24 2.00 7.46
CA TYR A 171 -8.83 1.90 7.81
C TYR A 171 -8.50 0.64 8.58
N TYR A 172 -7.37 0.00 8.26
CA TYR A 172 -6.78 -1.07 9.07
C TYR A 172 -5.26 -1.07 8.95
N GLY A 173 -4.55 -0.95 10.09
CA GLY A 173 -3.09 -0.94 10.07
C GLY A 173 -2.44 -0.30 11.29
N TYR A 174 -1.34 0.40 11.07
CA TYR A 174 -0.54 1.05 12.09
C TYR A 174 -0.70 2.58 12.05
N ILE A 175 -1.26 3.18 13.09
CA ILE A 175 -1.20 4.65 13.25
C ILE A 175 0.26 5.08 13.46
N CYS A 176 0.97 4.39 14.35
CA CYS A 176 2.35 4.68 14.71
C CYS A 176 3.34 3.95 13.80
N GLN A 177 4.20 4.71 13.09
CA GLN A 177 5.24 4.08 12.27
C GLN A 177 6.30 3.32 13.09
N PHE A 178 6.51 3.68 14.36
CA PHE A 178 7.42 2.96 15.23
C PHE A 178 6.89 1.55 15.55
N GLN A 179 5.58 1.43 15.79
CA GLN A 179 4.93 0.13 15.96
C GLN A 179 5.00 -0.72 14.69
N ALA A 180 5.01 -0.09 13.52
CA ALA A 180 5.10 -0.75 12.22
C ALA A 180 6.45 -1.47 11.97
N HIS A 181 7.44 -1.34 12.87
CA HIS A 181 8.65 -2.16 12.88
C HIS A 181 8.40 -3.59 13.43
N LEU A 182 7.21 -3.87 13.99
CA LEU A 182 6.86 -5.15 14.57
C LEU A 182 5.83 -5.85 13.69
N TYR A 183 6.22 -6.93 13.03
CA TYR A 183 5.31 -7.69 12.17
C TYR A 183 4.37 -8.64 12.93
N TYR A 184 4.67 -8.90 14.19
CA TYR A 184 3.79 -9.63 15.11
C TYR A 184 3.42 -8.73 16.30
N PRO A 185 2.65 -7.64 16.06
CA PRO A 185 2.36 -6.63 17.08
C PRO A 185 1.38 -7.16 18.14
N ASN A 186 1.21 -6.38 19.21
CA ASN A 186 0.16 -6.64 20.22
C ASN A 186 -1.22 -6.23 19.74
N PHE A 187 -1.31 -5.24 18.85
CA PHE A 187 -2.56 -4.76 18.27
C PHE A 187 -2.30 -4.06 16.93
N LEU A 188 -3.36 -3.91 16.15
CA LEU A 188 -3.46 -3.01 15.02
C LEU A 188 -4.59 -2.01 15.27
N ASN A 189 -4.66 -0.96 14.49
CA ASN A 189 -5.72 0.03 14.56
C ASN A 189 -6.73 -0.20 13.45
N ARG A 190 -8.01 0.05 13.74
CA ARG A 190 -9.11 -0.06 12.79
C ARG A 190 -10.01 1.17 12.89
N TYR A 191 -10.54 1.58 11.75
CA TYR A 191 -11.72 2.43 11.65
C TYR A 191 -12.63 1.86 10.57
N SER A 192 -13.82 1.44 10.94
CA SER A 192 -14.84 0.90 10.05
C SER A 192 -16.22 1.24 10.55
N PRO A 193 -16.87 2.29 10.00
CA PRO A 193 -18.23 2.69 10.39
C PRO A 193 -19.25 1.56 10.22
N SER A 194 -19.07 0.69 9.23
CA SER A 194 -19.93 -0.48 9.02
C SER A 194 -19.89 -1.49 10.17
N LEU A 195 -18.83 -1.47 10.99
CA LEU A 195 -18.68 -2.26 12.21
C LEU A 195 -19.06 -1.47 13.47
N GLY A 196 -19.58 -0.24 13.33
CA GLY A 196 -19.99 0.62 14.43
C GLY A 196 -18.87 1.48 15.04
N ASP A 197 -17.70 1.55 14.41
CA ASP A 197 -16.62 2.40 14.91
C ASP A 197 -16.98 3.89 14.74
N THR A 198 -16.83 4.67 15.80
CA THR A 198 -17.04 6.13 15.79
C THR A 198 -15.71 6.90 15.71
N GLY A 199 -14.60 6.21 15.62
CA GLY A 199 -13.24 6.69 15.50
C GLY A 199 -12.28 5.50 15.47
N VAL A 200 -10.98 5.77 15.40
CA VAL A 200 -9.97 4.71 15.40
C VAL A 200 -10.00 3.92 16.72
N VAL A 201 -10.08 2.60 16.60
CA VAL A 201 -10.06 1.64 17.72
C VAL A 201 -8.86 0.68 17.59
N ARG A 202 -8.45 0.08 18.73
CA ARG A 202 -7.42 -0.97 18.75
C ARG A 202 -8.05 -2.35 18.59
N VAL A 203 -7.47 -3.14 17.71
CA VAL A 203 -7.78 -4.56 17.52
C VAL A 203 -6.64 -5.38 18.10
N VAL A 204 -6.87 -6.00 19.24
CA VAL A 204 -5.84 -6.79 19.97
C VAL A 204 -5.51 -8.06 19.19
N MET A 205 -4.24 -8.38 19.09
CA MET A 205 -3.73 -9.62 18.49
C MET A 205 -3.64 -10.70 19.58
N GLU A 206 -4.77 -11.36 19.84
CA GLU A 206 -4.97 -12.26 20.98
C GLU A 206 -3.96 -13.40 21.05
N GLU A 207 -3.51 -13.91 19.90
CA GLU A 207 -2.49 -14.95 19.88
C GLU A 207 -1.09 -14.40 20.14
N ASN A 208 -0.82 -13.18 19.68
CA ASN A 208 0.48 -12.55 19.84
C ASN A 208 0.75 -12.12 21.30
N ILE A 209 -0.26 -11.55 21.98
CA ILE A 209 -0.09 -11.06 23.38
C ILE A 209 0.21 -12.17 24.39
N LYS A 210 0.04 -13.42 24.01
CA LYS A 210 0.42 -14.59 24.84
C LYS A 210 1.94 -14.75 25.02
N TYR A 211 2.72 -14.08 24.17
CA TYR A 211 4.17 -14.21 24.13
C TYR A 211 4.85 -12.85 24.17
N PRO A 212 6.08 -12.74 24.71
CA PRO A 212 6.82 -11.49 24.73
C PRO A 212 7.07 -10.94 23.32
N MET A 213 7.12 -9.61 23.19
CA MET A 213 7.44 -8.93 21.92
C MET A 213 8.91 -9.07 21.51
N TYR A 214 9.77 -9.35 22.46
CA TYR A 214 11.22 -9.45 22.25
C TYR A 214 11.75 -10.71 22.92
N GLY A 215 12.83 -11.25 22.35
CA GLY A 215 13.51 -12.40 22.90
C GLY A 215 13.09 -13.75 22.29
N PRO A 216 13.54 -14.87 22.91
CA PRO A 216 13.46 -16.18 22.27
C PRO A 216 12.04 -16.69 22.01
N ASP A 217 11.04 -16.22 22.74
CA ASP A 217 9.66 -16.65 22.57
C ASP A 217 8.87 -15.81 21.53
N TYR A 218 9.47 -14.79 20.95
CA TYR A 218 8.86 -13.96 19.90
C TYR A 218 8.39 -14.81 18.70
N HIS A 219 9.15 -15.82 18.32
CA HIS A 219 8.81 -16.73 17.21
C HIS A 219 7.53 -17.56 17.42
N LYS A 220 6.97 -17.58 18.63
CA LYS A 220 5.69 -18.26 18.93
C LYS A 220 4.47 -17.41 18.57
N ARG A 221 4.67 -16.13 18.24
CA ARG A 221 3.61 -15.25 17.75
C ARG A 221 3.20 -15.67 16.33
N THR A 222 1.90 -15.65 16.04
CA THR A 222 1.35 -16.22 14.81
C THR A 222 0.54 -15.23 13.97
N GLN A 223 0.06 -14.13 14.55
CA GLN A 223 -0.72 -13.13 13.83
C GLN A 223 0.21 -12.14 13.13
N TYR A 224 0.58 -12.48 11.90
CA TYR A 224 1.46 -11.67 11.05
C TYR A 224 0.69 -10.50 10.46
N SER A 225 1.08 -9.29 10.82
CA SER A 225 0.34 -8.07 10.49
C SER A 225 0.22 -7.79 9.00
N ALA A 226 1.26 -8.12 8.21
CA ALA A 226 1.22 -7.84 6.78
C ALA A 226 0.13 -8.67 6.07
N ASP A 227 -0.01 -9.97 6.42
CA ASP A 227 -1.09 -10.82 5.90
C ASP A 227 -2.46 -10.30 6.33
N LEU A 228 -2.62 -9.90 7.60
CA LEU A 228 -3.88 -9.38 8.14
C LEU A 228 -4.28 -8.05 7.48
N ILE A 229 -3.33 -7.16 7.27
CA ILE A 229 -3.56 -5.88 6.58
C ILE A 229 -3.96 -6.13 5.12
N HIS A 230 -3.24 -7.03 4.45
CA HIS A 230 -3.56 -7.39 3.07
C HIS A 230 -4.94 -8.03 2.96
N GLN A 231 -5.28 -8.96 3.84
CA GLN A 231 -6.63 -9.55 3.89
C GLN A 231 -7.70 -8.48 4.00
N LYS A 232 -7.52 -7.47 4.87
CA LYS A 232 -8.50 -6.37 5.03
C LYS A 232 -8.58 -5.48 3.79
N ALA A 233 -7.48 -5.25 3.09
CA ALA A 233 -7.48 -4.56 1.80
C ALA A 233 -8.28 -5.33 0.75
N MET A 234 -8.12 -6.66 0.67
CA MET A 234 -8.86 -7.53 -0.24
C MET A 234 -10.35 -7.58 0.09
N GLU A 235 -10.72 -7.68 1.38
CA GLU A 235 -12.11 -7.59 1.85
C GLU A 235 -12.76 -6.26 1.49
N TRP A 236 -11.98 -5.16 1.51
CA TRP A 236 -12.46 -3.83 1.11
C TRP A 236 -12.69 -3.73 -0.40
N ILE A 237 -11.79 -4.25 -1.25
CA ILE A 237 -12.02 -4.30 -2.70
C ILE A 237 -13.26 -5.16 -3.00
N GLU A 238 -13.43 -6.29 -2.32
CA GLU A 238 -14.58 -7.18 -2.52
C GLU A 238 -15.92 -6.48 -2.28
N LYS A 239 -16.00 -5.56 -1.33
CA LYS A 239 -17.21 -4.78 -1.01
C LYS A 239 -17.57 -3.72 -2.05
N GLN A 240 -16.64 -3.35 -2.95
CA GLN A 240 -16.93 -2.35 -3.96
C GLN A 240 -17.91 -2.89 -4.98
N ASP A 241 -18.94 -2.11 -5.31
CA ASP A 241 -20.03 -2.47 -6.20
C ASP A 241 -19.94 -1.82 -7.59
N GLY A 242 -18.98 -0.89 -7.78
CA GLY A 242 -18.81 -0.14 -9.03
C GLY A 242 -19.75 1.04 -9.21
N GLU A 243 -20.65 1.32 -8.26
CA GLU A 243 -21.54 2.48 -8.31
C GLU A 243 -20.79 3.79 -8.11
N GLN A 244 -19.75 3.77 -7.28
CA GLN A 244 -18.86 4.91 -7.01
C GLN A 244 -17.41 4.52 -7.30
N PRO A 245 -16.60 5.45 -7.82
CA PRO A 245 -15.17 5.21 -7.94
C PRO A 245 -14.55 5.08 -6.54
N PHE A 246 -13.52 4.26 -6.42
CA PHE A 246 -12.82 4.06 -5.16
C PHE A 246 -11.35 4.45 -5.24
N PHE A 247 -10.82 4.91 -4.11
CA PHE A 247 -9.42 5.22 -3.90
C PHE A 247 -8.86 4.41 -2.75
N GLY A 248 -8.07 3.38 -3.06
CA GLY A 248 -7.38 2.53 -2.09
C GLY A 248 -5.93 2.94 -1.92
N ILE A 249 -5.47 3.10 -0.67
CA ILE A 249 -4.08 3.40 -0.32
C ILE A 249 -3.54 2.22 0.49
N PHE A 250 -2.71 1.38 -0.12
CA PHE A 250 -2.13 0.20 0.50
C PHE A 250 -0.68 0.46 0.86
N THR A 251 -0.44 0.81 2.13
CA THR A 251 0.89 1.20 2.63
C THR A 251 1.52 0.06 3.41
N TYR A 252 1.92 -0.97 2.66
CA TYR A 252 2.59 -2.14 3.24
C TYR A 252 3.91 -1.77 3.91
N THR A 253 4.20 -2.41 5.03
CA THR A 253 5.45 -2.20 5.78
C THR A 253 6.63 -2.99 5.22
N LEU A 254 6.36 -3.98 4.36
CA LEU A 254 7.38 -4.77 3.67
C LEU A 254 8.19 -3.90 2.68
N PRO A 255 9.51 -4.09 2.55
CA PRO A 255 10.39 -4.98 3.31
C PRO A 255 11.16 -4.28 4.45
N HIS A 256 10.58 -3.28 5.13
CA HIS A 256 11.20 -2.59 6.27
C HIS A 256 11.63 -3.58 7.36
N ALA A 257 12.70 -3.30 8.10
CA ALA A 257 13.06 -4.06 9.29
C ALA A 257 11.99 -3.91 10.41
N GLU A 258 11.72 -4.94 11.26
CA GLU A 258 12.52 -6.17 11.37
C GLU A 258 12.33 -7.11 10.17
N LEU A 259 13.38 -7.89 9.85
CA LEU A 259 13.32 -8.83 8.73
C LEU A 259 12.75 -10.17 9.21
N VAL A 260 11.44 -10.25 9.28
CA VAL A 260 10.74 -11.43 9.76
C VAL A 260 9.45 -11.67 8.98
N GLN A 261 9.15 -12.93 8.73
CA GLN A 261 7.93 -13.37 8.08
C GLN A 261 7.54 -14.79 8.55
N PRO A 262 6.35 -15.30 8.20
CA PRO A 262 5.94 -16.65 8.50
C PRO A 262 6.91 -17.71 7.93
N GLU A 263 7.08 -18.80 8.69
CA GLU A 263 7.81 -19.99 8.25
C GLU A 263 6.95 -20.80 7.27
N ASP A 264 6.97 -20.41 6.00
CA ASP A 264 6.18 -21.02 4.95
C ASP A 264 7.00 -21.35 3.69
N SER A 265 6.34 -21.69 2.60
CA SER A 265 6.99 -22.07 1.34
C SER A 265 7.83 -20.93 0.74
N ILE A 266 7.44 -19.66 0.91
CA ILE A 266 8.19 -18.49 0.41
C ILE A 266 9.53 -18.43 1.14
N LEU A 267 9.51 -18.40 2.47
CA LEU A 267 10.73 -18.34 3.27
C LEU A 267 11.62 -19.56 3.05
N ASN A 268 11.04 -20.76 3.01
CA ASN A 268 11.78 -22.00 2.82
C ASN A 268 12.47 -22.08 1.44
N HIS A 269 11.86 -21.52 0.40
CA HIS A 269 12.50 -21.38 -0.90
C HIS A 269 13.81 -20.59 -0.78
N TYR A 270 13.78 -19.41 -0.15
CA TYR A 270 14.97 -18.58 -0.01
C TYR A 270 15.99 -19.10 1.01
N LYS A 271 15.55 -19.80 2.06
CA LYS A 271 16.48 -20.54 2.95
C LYS A 271 17.27 -21.61 2.19
N THR A 272 16.66 -22.25 1.21
CA THR A 272 17.35 -23.21 0.34
C THR A 272 18.28 -22.51 -0.64
N GLN A 273 17.84 -21.38 -1.22
CA GLN A 273 18.64 -20.62 -2.17
C GLN A 273 19.88 -19.98 -1.52
N PHE A 274 19.76 -19.54 -0.26
CA PHE A 274 20.82 -18.92 0.53
C PHE A 274 21.22 -19.80 1.72
N ALA A 275 21.64 -21.05 1.44
CA ALA A 275 21.91 -22.06 2.49
C ALA A 275 22.97 -21.64 3.53
N ASP A 276 23.97 -20.84 3.11
CA ASP A 276 25.03 -20.31 3.97
C ASP A 276 24.73 -18.87 4.46
N ASP A 277 23.45 -18.54 4.65
CA ASP A 277 23.01 -17.21 5.01
C ASP A 277 23.44 -16.79 6.41
N LYS A 278 23.69 -15.49 6.58
CA LYS A 278 24.09 -14.88 7.85
C LYS A 278 22.91 -14.76 8.83
N ALA A 279 23.26 -14.68 10.11
CA ALA A 279 22.31 -14.34 11.17
C ALA A 279 22.54 -12.88 11.64
N PHE A 280 21.46 -12.27 12.15
CA PHE A 280 21.49 -11.03 12.90
C PHE A 280 21.20 -11.32 14.36
N GLY A 281 22.13 -10.98 15.26
CA GLY A 281 22.03 -11.30 16.69
C GLY A 281 21.05 -10.45 17.48
N GLY A 282 20.24 -9.64 16.83
CA GLY A 282 19.44 -8.61 17.47
C GLY A 282 20.28 -7.40 17.89
N GLN A 283 19.61 -6.36 18.30
CA GLN A 283 20.29 -5.16 18.79
C GLN A 283 19.93 -4.96 20.26
N LYS A 284 20.88 -5.04 21.19
CA LYS A 284 20.64 -4.92 22.62
C LYS A 284 20.00 -3.57 22.94
N GLY A 285 18.85 -3.60 23.61
CA GLY A 285 18.05 -2.40 23.87
C GLY A 285 17.29 -1.88 22.65
N SER A 286 17.18 -2.63 21.57
CA SER A 286 16.59 -2.19 20.33
C SER A 286 15.30 -2.90 19.95
N ARG A 287 14.76 -2.37 18.90
CA ARG A 287 13.51 -2.61 18.19
C ARG A 287 13.47 -3.93 17.41
N TYR A 288 14.61 -4.62 17.25
CA TYR A 288 14.72 -5.75 16.32
C TYR A 288 15.17 -7.02 17.05
N ASN A 289 14.40 -8.06 16.88
CA ASN A 289 14.73 -9.39 17.41
C ASN A 289 15.93 -10.00 16.67
N ALA A 290 16.57 -10.97 17.31
CA ALA A 290 17.54 -11.82 16.64
C ALA A 290 16.84 -12.66 15.58
N ILE A 291 17.43 -12.75 14.39
CA ILE A 291 16.90 -13.53 13.28
C ILE A 291 18.00 -14.38 12.64
N THR A 292 17.61 -15.48 12.07
CA THR A 292 18.45 -16.32 11.22
C THR A 292 18.11 -16.06 9.75
N HIS A 293 19.06 -16.34 8.85
CA HIS A 293 18.82 -16.28 7.40
C HIS A 293 18.35 -14.89 6.93
N VAL A 294 19.15 -13.85 7.21
CA VAL A 294 18.83 -12.44 6.92
C VAL A 294 18.46 -12.20 5.46
N HIS A 295 19.24 -12.77 4.52
CA HIS A 295 18.99 -12.60 3.09
C HIS A 295 17.72 -13.33 2.66
N ALA A 296 17.48 -14.54 3.19
CA ALA A 296 16.25 -15.27 2.92
C ALA A 296 15.01 -14.57 3.46
N GLN A 297 15.08 -14.02 4.67
CA GLN A 297 14.00 -13.21 5.24
C GLN A 297 13.69 -12.00 4.34
N PHE A 298 14.71 -11.24 3.99
CA PHE A 298 14.53 -10.03 3.15
C PHE A 298 13.95 -10.36 1.77
N ALA A 299 14.53 -11.34 1.06
CA ALA A 299 14.06 -11.75 -0.26
C ALA A 299 12.62 -12.29 -0.22
N GLY A 300 12.30 -13.08 0.81
CA GLY A 300 10.96 -13.60 0.99
C GLY A 300 9.92 -12.52 1.31
N MET A 301 10.28 -11.46 2.05
CA MET A 301 9.40 -10.32 2.31
C MET A 301 9.03 -9.58 1.01
N ILE A 302 9.98 -9.42 0.09
CA ILE A 302 9.71 -8.79 -1.22
C ILE A 302 8.83 -9.69 -2.09
N THR A 303 9.12 -10.98 -2.16
CA THR A 303 8.28 -11.93 -2.90
C THR A 303 6.86 -12.03 -2.31
N ARG A 304 6.71 -11.94 -1.00
CA ARG A 304 5.40 -11.86 -0.35
C ARG A 304 4.64 -10.59 -0.74
N LEU A 305 5.33 -9.46 -0.79
CA LEU A 305 4.72 -8.21 -1.28
C LEU A 305 4.31 -8.31 -2.74
N ASP A 306 5.14 -8.93 -3.59
CA ASP A 306 4.79 -9.22 -4.99
C ASP A 306 3.53 -10.11 -5.09
N TYR A 307 3.42 -11.11 -4.23
CA TYR A 307 2.23 -11.94 -4.15
C TYR A 307 0.98 -11.11 -3.79
N TYR A 308 1.07 -10.19 -2.83
CA TYR A 308 -0.05 -9.29 -2.49
C TYR A 308 -0.45 -8.40 -3.68
N VAL A 309 0.51 -7.88 -4.43
CA VAL A 309 0.22 -7.11 -5.65
C VAL A 309 -0.52 -7.97 -6.67
N GLY A 310 -0.08 -9.23 -6.85
CA GLY A 310 -0.74 -10.18 -7.74
C GLY A 310 -2.19 -10.46 -7.33
N GLU A 311 -2.46 -10.62 -6.03
CA GLU A 311 -3.83 -10.82 -5.52
C GLU A 311 -4.71 -9.58 -5.74
N VAL A 312 -4.16 -8.37 -5.57
CA VAL A 312 -4.89 -7.12 -5.87
C VAL A 312 -5.28 -7.06 -7.35
N LEU A 313 -4.32 -7.26 -8.26
CA LEU A 313 -4.58 -7.23 -9.70
C LEU A 313 -5.63 -8.26 -10.12
N LYS A 314 -5.47 -9.49 -9.63
CA LYS A 314 -6.44 -10.57 -9.86
C LYS A 314 -7.83 -10.25 -9.32
N LYS A 315 -7.93 -9.66 -8.14
CA LYS A 315 -9.21 -9.27 -7.54
C LYS A 315 -9.91 -8.18 -8.35
N LEU A 316 -9.16 -7.20 -8.87
CA LEU A 316 -9.70 -6.18 -9.77
C LEU A 316 -10.25 -6.80 -11.05
N GLU A 317 -9.55 -7.76 -11.65
CA GLU A 317 -9.99 -8.52 -12.83
C GLU A 317 -11.27 -9.35 -12.50
N GLU A 318 -11.28 -10.11 -11.40
CA GLU A 318 -12.44 -10.90 -10.96
C GLU A 318 -13.71 -10.06 -10.74
N LYS A 319 -13.53 -8.79 -10.32
CA LYS A 319 -14.63 -7.83 -10.11
C LYS A 319 -14.99 -7.06 -11.37
N GLY A 320 -14.23 -7.19 -12.47
CA GLY A 320 -14.42 -6.43 -13.71
C GLY A 320 -14.08 -4.95 -13.56
N PHE A 321 -13.15 -4.61 -12.66
CA PHE A 321 -12.68 -3.24 -12.43
C PHE A 321 -11.36 -2.92 -13.13
N ASP A 322 -10.67 -3.91 -13.68
CA ASP A 322 -9.33 -3.81 -14.24
C ASP A 322 -9.23 -2.79 -15.38
N GLU A 323 -10.20 -2.74 -16.29
CA GLU A 323 -10.20 -1.80 -17.42
C GLU A 323 -10.39 -0.32 -17.00
N ASN A 324 -10.94 -0.06 -15.81
CA ASN A 324 -11.19 1.30 -15.30
C ASN A 324 -10.50 1.54 -13.94
N THR A 325 -9.35 0.92 -13.69
CA THR A 325 -8.56 1.11 -12.48
C THR A 325 -7.12 1.48 -12.80
N ILE A 326 -6.63 2.55 -12.21
CA ILE A 326 -5.21 2.92 -12.21
C ILE A 326 -4.55 2.28 -10.99
N VAL A 327 -3.61 1.37 -11.21
CA VAL A 327 -2.80 0.77 -10.14
C VAL A 327 -1.40 1.36 -10.17
N ILE A 328 -0.98 1.96 -9.06
CA ILE A 328 0.33 2.58 -8.89
C ILE A 328 1.11 1.80 -7.83
N PHE A 329 2.34 1.40 -8.16
CA PHE A 329 3.27 0.77 -7.21
C PHE A 329 4.51 1.64 -7.02
N THR A 330 4.89 1.90 -5.76
CA THR A 330 6.08 2.70 -5.40
C THR A 330 6.64 2.34 -4.02
N SER A 331 7.78 2.92 -3.66
CA SER A 331 8.34 2.90 -2.30
C SER A 331 8.32 4.30 -1.69
N ASP A 332 8.27 4.39 -0.35
CA ASP A 332 8.31 5.68 0.34
C ASP A 332 9.71 6.31 0.38
N ASN A 333 10.77 5.51 0.35
CA ASN A 333 12.17 5.94 0.22
C ASN A 333 13.05 4.79 -0.28
N GLY A 334 14.34 5.03 -0.42
CA GLY A 334 15.31 4.05 -0.86
C GLY A 334 15.67 2.98 0.18
N PRO A 335 16.60 2.06 -0.15
CA PRO A 335 16.90 0.87 0.63
C PRO A 335 17.57 1.19 1.96
N HIS A 336 17.33 0.36 2.98
CA HIS A 336 17.89 0.49 4.33
C HIS A 336 18.94 -0.60 4.63
N GLU A 337 19.69 -0.39 5.72
CA GLU A 337 20.65 -1.34 6.30
C GLU A 337 20.26 -1.80 7.72
N GLU A 338 19.00 -1.54 8.14
CA GLU A 338 18.50 -1.83 9.49
C GLU A 338 18.18 -3.32 9.66
N GLY A 339 18.22 -3.83 10.91
CA GLY A 339 17.83 -5.19 11.24
C GLY A 339 18.68 -6.29 10.61
N GLY A 340 19.91 -5.98 10.23
CA GLY A 340 20.83 -6.89 9.55
C GLY A 340 20.75 -6.89 8.04
N ALA A 341 19.86 -6.08 7.44
CA ALA A 341 19.77 -5.95 5.98
C ALA A 341 21.11 -5.60 5.35
N ASP A 342 21.36 -6.13 4.18
CA ASP A 342 22.59 -5.91 3.42
C ASP A 342 22.24 -5.37 2.02
N PRO A 343 22.25 -4.05 1.86
CA PRO A 343 21.90 -3.44 0.58
C PRO A 343 22.88 -3.78 -0.53
N THR A 344 24.14 -4.14 -0.20
CA THR A 344 25.16 -4.47 -1.19
C THR A 344 25.02 -5.89 -1.73
N PHE A 345 24.56 -6.84 -0.92
CA PHE A 345 24.37 -8.22 -1.32
C PHE A 345 23.39 -8.36 -2.50
N PHE A 346 22.30 -7.62 -2.46
CA PHE A 346 21.27 -7.62 -3.52
C PHE A 346 21.45 -6.51 -4.56
N GLY A 347 22.40 -5.57 -4.39
CA GLY A 347 22.53 -4.41 -5.28
C GLY A 347 21.30 -3.53 -5.24
N ARG A 348 20.76 -3.28 -4.05
CA ARG A 348 19.42 -2.70 -3.81
C ARG A 348 19.23 -1.28 -4.31
N ASP A 349 20.30 -0.50 -4.44
CA ASP A 349 20.29 0.83 -5.04
C ASP A 349 20.19 0.78 -6.58
N GLY A 350 20.54 -0.36 -7.19
CA GLY A 350 20.48 -0.58 -8.64
C GLY A 350 21.38 0.40 -9.40
N LYS A 351 20.77 1.26 -10.21
CA LYS A 351 21.48 2.32 -10.96
C LYS A 351 21.54 3.65 -10.22
N LEU A 352 20.83 3.77 -9.12
CA LEU A 352 20.76 4.98 -8.31
C LEU A 352 21.88 4.97 -7.28
N ARG A 353 21.97 6.02 -6.50
CA ARG A 353 23.02 6.20 -5.50
C ARG A 353 22.41 6.47 -4.13
N GLY A 354 22.93 5.82 -3.10
CA GLY A 354 22.61 6.11 -1.71
C GLY A 354 21.60 5.15 -1.10
N LEU A 355 21.43 5.31 0.19
CA LEU A 355 20.56 4.53 1.06
C LEU A 355 19.59 5.45 1.79
N LYS A 356 18.63 4.87 2.51
CA LYS A 356 17.76 5.57 3.46
C LYS A 356 18.56 6.58 4.29
N ARG A 357 18.03 7.77 4.50
CA ARG A 357 18.66 8.94 5.15
C ARG A 357 19.72 9.67 4.32
N GLN A 358 20.05 9.21 3.12
CA GLN A 358 20.97 9.89 2.22
C GLN A 358 20.18 10.60 1.13
N CYS A 359 20.54 11.86 0.85
CA CYS A 359 19.91 12.68 -0.18
C CYS A 359 20.80 12.68 -1.42
N TYR A 360 20.43 11.88 -2.41
CA TYR A 360 21.01 11.86 -3.75
C TYR A 360 19.91 11.93 -4.79
N GLU A 361 20.29 12.39 -5.98
CA GLU A 361 19.45 12.39 -7.18
C GLU A 361 19.80 11.21 -8.09
#